data_8a8fe83d7ad7c9182f2e55d631a69bf2
#
_entry.id   8a8fe83d7ad7c9182f2e55d631a69bf2
#
_cell.length_a   1.000
_cell.length_b   1.000
_cell.length_c   1.000
_cell.angle_alpha   90.00
_cell.angle_beta   90.00
_cell.angle_gamma   90.00
#
_symmetry.space_group_name_H-M   'P 1'
#
loop_
_entity.id
_entity.type
_entity.pdbx_description
1 polymer ?
#
loop_
_entity_poly.entity_id
_entity_poly.type
_entity_poly.pdbx_seq_one_letter_code
_entity_poly.pdbx_strand_id
1 'polypeptide(L)'
;MNPTPKPMTFSYDHWLGNYKVLLIFMVVFGHLIETFRNLDGNDPVQIVYNIIYLLHMPAFIFMSGYFFKEVRPKRIFSFVVLYFIWQSIHEVYLAYVNEKTVDGLVDGLLHPLVPSWTLWYLLGIIIWQIVTPGFLTLRYPLLISIAFALLINANPGSITNFLSLQKVISFYPFFLMGYLVKERGWLADGRIRDRMTSPIGRLTGLLVSVSIAIAMAIWTKNGFDTVWLFYRDTYGEFDVPVLKGALIQLFLYAVSTVMIFSVLMMIPHRSFGGRFDQIGIQTLAIYLLHSFIVRLFRDSVPPWIAESPVLLIGSSFLLALFFVWILSSRPVVRLFRPLLSSNVNWLFKKTS
;
A
#
# COMPACT_ATOMS: atom_id res chain seq x y z
N MET A 1 29.41 17.64 36.35
CA MET A 1 28.88 16.31 35.95
C MET A 1 27.77 16.51 34.96
N ASN A 2 28.05 16.29 33.66
CA ASN A 2 27.02 16.34 32.64
C ASN A 2 26.10 15.09 32.80
N PRO A 3 24.77 15.26 32.79
CA PRO A 3 23.87 14.13 32.86
C PRO A 3 24.03 13.27 31.58
N THR A 4 24.35 12.00 31.80
CA THR A 4 24.35 10.99 30.71
C THR A 4 23.00 11.02 30.00
N PRO A 5 22.94 11.07 28.66
CA PRO A 5 21.66 11.03 27.95
C PRO A 5 20.97 9.69 28.26
N LYS A 6 19.75 9.76 28.78
CA LYS A 6 18.90 8.59 28.95
C LYS A 6 18.75 7.90 27.58
N PRO A 7 18.89 6.56 27.50
CA PRO A 7 18.65 5.85 26.26
C PRO A 7 17.20 6.12 25.82
N MET A 8 17.03 6.62 24.61
CA MET A 8 15.71 6.76 24.00
C MET A 8 15.11 5.35 23.83
N THR A 9 14.29 4.95 24.79
CA THR A 9 13.42 3.79 24.62
C THR A 9 12.42 4.18 23.53
N PHE A 10 12.56 3.60 22.33
CA PHE A 10 11.57 3.72 21.28
C PHE A 10 10.28 3.06 21.78
N SER A 11 9.39 3.85 22.36
CA SER A 11 8.03 3.42 22.66
C SER A 11 7.31 3.15 21.35
N TYR A 12 6.73 1.96 21.21
CA TYR A 12 5.87 1.62 20.07
C TYR A 12 4.67 2.56 20.06
N ASP A 13 4.49 3.28 18.95
CA ASP A 13 3.32 4.16 18.79
C ASP A 13 2.11 3.30 18.42
N HIS A 14 1.27 3.00 19.40
CA HIS A 14 0.06 2.20 19.23
C HIS A 14 -0.93 2.80 18.25
N TRP A 15 -1.06 4.13 18.18
CA TRP A 15 -1.95 4.79 17.24
C TRP A 15 -1.57 4.48 15.79
N LEU A 16 -0.34 4.79 15.42
CA LEU A 16 0.17 4.52 14.07
C LEU A 16 0.32 3.01 13.81
N GLY A 17 0.60 2.24 14.86
CA GLY A 17 0.63 0.78 14.81
C GLY A 17 -0.73 0.19 14.47
N ASN A 18 -1.79 0.63 15.16
CA ASN A 18 -3.16 0.20 14.92
C ASN A 18 -3.64 0.60 13.51
N TYR A 19 -3.23 1.79 13.05
CA TYR A 19 -3.52 2.20 11.67
C TYR A 19 -2.89 1.26 10.65
N LYS A 20 -1.63 0.86 10.83
CA LYS A 20 -0.98 -0.13 9.95
C LYS A 20 -1.69 -1.49 9.97
N VAL A 21 -2.21 -1.91 11.12
CA VAL A 21 -3.00 -3.15 11.20
C VAL A 21 -4.26 -3.06 10.33
N LEU A 22 -5.00 -1.95 10.41
CA LEU A 22 -6.16 -1.73 9.55
C LEU A 22 -5.76 -1.74 8.06
N LEU A 23 -4.69 -1.03 7.71
CA LEU A 23 -4.27 -0.91 6.31
C LEU A 23 -3.83 -2.26 5.73
N ILE A 24 -3.04 -3.07 6.47
CA ILE A 24 -2.61 -4.38 5.96
C ILE A 24 -3.78 -5.37 5.89
N PHE A 25 -4.76 -5.26 6.79
CA PHE A 25 -6.01 -5.99 6.68
C PHE A 25 -6.74 -5.62 5.37
N MET A 26 -6.87 -4.32 5.08
CA MET A 26 -7.51 -3.85 3.84
C MET A 26 -6.77 -4.32 2.58
N VAL A 27 -5.43 -4.42 2.61
CA VAL A 27 -4.64 -4.99 1.51
C VAL A 27 -5.06 -6.42 1.24
N VAL A 28 -5.07 -7.27 2.27
CA VAL A 28 -5.43 -8.70 2.12
C VAL A 28 -6.89 -8.85 1.70
N PHE A 29 -7.81 -8.14 2.34
CA PHE A 29 -9.23 -8.18 2.04
C PHE A 29 -9.54 -7.68 0.62
N GLY A 30 -8.98 -6.54 0.22
CA GLY A 30 -9.14 -6.00 -1.13
C GLY A 30 -8.66 -6.99 -2.20
N HIS A 31 -7.53 -7.64 -1.98
CA HIS A 31 -7.04 -8.65 -2.92
C HIS A 31 -7.88 -9.94 -2.95
N LEU A 32 -8.52 -10.34 -1.86
CA LEU A 32 -9.44 -11.50 -1.88
C LEU A 32 -10.67 -11.26 -2.76
N ILE A 33 -11.21 -10.04 -2.78
CA ILE A 33 -12.41 -9.70 -3.56
C ILE A 33 -12.11 -9.16 -4.96
N GLU A 34 -10.84 -8.92 -5.30
CA GLU A 34 -10.41 -8.20 -6.52
C GLU A 34 -10.96 -8.78 -7.82
N THR A 35 -10.87 -10.10 -8.02
CA THR A 35 -11.30 -10.77 -9.26
C THR A 35 -12.80 -10.81 -9.45
N PHE A 36 -13.55 -10.75 -8.36
CA PHE A 36 -15.00 -10.90 -8.34
C PHE A 36 -15.75 -9.57 -8.52
N ARG A 37 -15.05 -8.43 -8.48
CA ARG A 37 -15.67 -7.09 -8.54
C ARG A 37 -16.36 -6.78 -9.87
N ASN A 38 -15.94 -7.44 -10.96
CA ASN A 38 -16.45 -7.19 -12.31
C ASN A 38 -17.45 -8.27 -12.76
N LEU A 39 -17.88 -9.19 -11.88
CA LEU A 39 -18.91 -10.16 -12.20
C LEU A 39 -20.29 -9.47 -12.23
N ASP A 40 -21.14 -9.90 -13.14
CA ASP A 40 -22.49 -9.38 -13.25
C ASP A 40 -23.26 -9.57 -11.94
N GLY A 41 -23.93 -8.53 -11.46
CA GLY A 41 -24.63 -8.53 -10.17
C GLY A 41 -23.76 -8.29 -8.94
N ASN A 42 -22.43 -8.16 -9.08
CA ASN A 42 -21.51 -7.93 -7.97
C ASN A 42 -21.19 -6.44 -7.69
N ASP A 43 -22.08 -5.52 -8.07
CA ASP A 43 -21.93 -4.08 -7.74
C ASP A 43 -21.52 -3.81 -6.27
N PRO A 44 -22.09 -4.49 -5.25
CA PRO A 44 -21.65 -4.28 -3.86
C PRO A 44 -20.18 -4.63 -3.63
N VAL A 45 -19.65 -5.65 -4.31
CA VAL A 45 -18.24 -6.05 -4.24
C VAL A 45 -17.36 -4.98 -4.85
N GLN A 46 -17.74 -4.44 -6.03
CA GLN A 46 -17.03 -3.35 -6.68
C GLN A 46 -17.03 -2.09 -5.82
N ILE A 47 -18.15 -1.76 -5.19
CA ILE A 47 -18.25 -0.60 -4.27
C ILE A 47 -17.29 -0.76 -3.09
N VAL A 48 -17.32 -1.91 -2.42
CA VAL A 48 -16.42 -2.20 -1.28
C VAL A 48 -14.96 -2.14 -1.72
N TYR A 49 -14.65 -2.72 -2.89
CA TYR A 49 -13.33 -2.70 -3.47
C TYR A 49 -12.85 -1.26 -3.73
N ASN A 50 -13.68 -0.42 -4.37
CA ASN A 50 -13.33 0.97 -4.68
C ASN A 50 -13.09 1.81 -3.42
N ILE A 51 -13.90 1.63 -2.37
CA ILE A 51 -13.71 2.30 -1.08
C ILE A 51 -12.37 1.87 -0.44
N ILE A 52 -12.04 0.59 -0.49
CA ILE A 52 -10.77 0.07 0.01
C ILE A 52 -9.60 0.68 -0.79
N TYR A 53 -9.65 0.67 -2.12
CA TYR A 53 -8.57 1.13 -2.97
C TYR A 53 -8.35 2.64 -2.93
N LEU A 54 -9.42 3.42 -2.71
CA LEU A 54 -9.31 4.86 -2.47
C LEU A 54 -8.46 5.20 -1.24
N LEU A 55 -8.42 4.31 -0.24
CA LEU A 55 -7.72 4.53 1.03
C LEU A 55 -6.41 3.74 1.15
N HIS A 56 -6.45 2.38 0.97
CA HIS A 56 -5.41 1.50 1.53
C HIS A 56 -4.03 1.76 0.94
N MET A 57 -3.88 1.87 -0.39
CA MET A 57 -2.56 2.12 -0.98
C MET A 57 -2.06 3.54 -0.75
N PRO A 58 -2.86 4.61 -0.97
CA PRO A 58 -2.46 5.97 -0.60
C PRO A 58 -2.01 6.07 0.86
N ALA A 59 -2.77 5.49 1.79
CA ALA A 59 -2.47 5.52 3.22
C ALA A 59 -1.24 4.68 3.59
N PHE A 60 -1.07 3.51 3.00
CA PHE A 60 0.09 2.64 3.27
C PHE A 60 1.39 3.30 2.79
N ILE A 61 1.33 3.95 1.63
CA ILE A 61 2.46 4.70 1.05
C ILE A 61 2.75 5.96 1.87
N PHE A 62 1.72 6.69 2.31
CA PHE A 62 1.86 7.80 3.25
C PHE A 62 2.57 7.37 4.53
N MET A 63 2.16 6.24 5.13
CA MET A 63 2.81 5.69 6.32
C MET A 63 4.26 5.28 6.06
N SER A 64 4.57 4.80 4.86
CA SER A 64 5.95 4.47 4.48
C SER A 64 6.83 5.70 4.41
N GLY A 65 6.31 6.80 3.86
CA GLY A 65 6.96 8.11 3.87
C GLY A 65 7.11 8.67 5.29
N TYR A 66 6.08 8.55 6.11
CA TYR A 66 6.11 8.99 7.51
C TYR A 66 7.19 8.27 8.33
N PHE A 67 7.39 6.97 8.12
CA PHE A 67 8.45 6.20 8.81
C PHE A 67 9.81 6.27 8.13
N PHE A 68 9.91 6.89 6.96
CA PHE A 68 11.19 7.14 6.32
C PHE A 68 11.98 8.19 7.12
N LYS A 69 13.26 7.93 7.38
CA LYS A 69 14.14 8.83 8.12
C LYS A 69 15.21 9.43 7.21
N GLU A 70 16.01 8.56 6.64
CA GLU A 70 17.15 8.93 5.82
C GLU A 70 17.50 7.80 4.85
N VAL A 71 18.21 8.13 3.80
CA VAL A 71 18.75 7.16 2.86
C VAL A 71 19.89 6.40 3.51
N ARG A 72 19.71 5.08 3.63
CA ARG A 72 20.75 4.17 4.13
C ARG A 72 21.10 3.18 3.04
N PRO A 73 22.26 3.28 2.39
CA PRO A 73 22.64 2.40 1.28
C PRO A 73 22.43 0.91 1.60
N LYS A 74 22.87 0.46 2.78
CA LYS A 74 22.66 -0.93 3.23
C LYS A 74 21.18 -1.35 3.22
N ARG A 75 20.28 -0.45 3.62
CA ARG A 75 18.82 -0.71 3.65
C ARG A 75 18.25 -0.78 2.24
N ILE A 76 18.68 0.11 1.36
CA ILE A 76 18.26 0.09 -0.05
C ILE A 76 18.71 -1.20 -0.70
N PHE A 77 19.98 -1.59 -0.57
CA PHE A 77 20.48 -2.86 -1.09
C PHE A 77 19.75 -4.07 -0.51
N SER A 78 19.39 -4.02 0.78
CA SER A 78 18.58 -5.07 1.40
C SER A 78 17.21 -5.19 0.73
N PHE A 79 16.54 -4.07 0.42
CA PHE A 79 15.27 -4.08 -0.32
C PHE A 79 15.43 -4.54 -1.77
N VAL A 80 16.52 -4.16 -2.44
CA VAL A 80 16.82 -4.62 -3.79
C VAL A 80 17.00 -6.14 -3.83
N VAL A 81 17.82 -6.69 -2.94
CA VAL A 81 18.01 -8.16 -2.84
C VAL A 81 16.69 -8.86 -2.49
N LEU A 82 15.93 -8.28 -1.55
CA LEU A 82 14.60 -8.79 -1.18
C LEU A 82 13.65 -8.80 -2.37
N TYR A 83 13.65 -7.74 -3.18
CA TYR A 83 12.84 -7.65 -4.38
C TYR A 83 13.18 -8.77 -5.37
N PHE A 84 14.46 -8.98 -5.71
CA PHE A 84 14.86 -10.02 -6.66
C PHE A 84 14.51 -11.42 -6.16
N ILE A 85 14.71 -11.70 -4.87
CA ILE A 85 14.33 -12.98 -4.26
C ILE A 85 12.80 -13.22 -4.45
N TRP A 86 11.99 -12.25 -4.05
CA TRP A 86 10.53 -12.42 -4.12
C TRP A 86 9.99 -12.38 -5.55
N GLN A 87 10.60 -11.61 -6.46
CA GLN A 87 10.28 -11.62 -7.88
C GLN A 87 10.50 -13.02 -8.47
N SER A 88 11.66 -13.61 -8.20
CA SER A 88 11.95 -14.97 -8.68
C SER A 88 10.99 -16.02 -8.09
N ILE A 89 10.67 -15.92 -6.79
CA ILE A 89 9.70 -16.83 -6.16
C ILE A 89 8.32 -16.66 -6.79
N HIS A 90 7.90 -15.41 -7.06
CA HIS A 90 6.63 -15.14 -7.72
C HIS A 90 6.57 -15.69 -9.14
N GLU A 91 7.62 -15.53 -9.95
CA GLU A 91 7.66 -16.06 -11.31
C GLU A 91 7.57 -17.60 -11.32
N VAL A 92 8.31 -18.27 -10.43
CA VAL A 92 8.24 -19.74 -10.28
C VAL A 92 6.81 -20.16 -9.84
N TYR A 93 6.24 -19.46 -8.87
CA TYR A 93 4.89 -19.75 -8.40
C TYR A 93 3.83 -19.55 -9.51
N LEU A 94 3.93 -18.44 -10.26
CA LEU A 94 3.03 -18.13 -11.38
C LEU A 94 3.18 -19.12 -12.53
N ALA A 95 4.39 -19.59 -12.80
CA ALA A 95 4.62 -20.63 -13.79
C ALA A 95 3.94 -21.94 -13.40
N TYR A 96 4.02 -22.31 -12.11
CA TYR A 96 3.38 -23.51 -11.59
C TYR A 96 1.84 -23.41 -11.63
N VAL A 97 1.26 -22.30 -11.13
CA VAL A 97 -0.20 -22.15 -11.04
C VAL A 97 -0.86 -21.93 -12.39
N ASN A 98 -0.20 -21.23 -13.32
CA ASN A 98 -0.75 -20.94 -14.65
C ASN A 98 -0.32 -21.97 -15.71
N GLU A 99 0.30 -23.08 -15.31
CA GLU A 99 0.81 -24.11 -16.23
C GLU A 99 1.66 -23.53 -17.39
N LYS A 100 2.48 -22.51 -17.07
CA LYS A 100 3.36 -21.90 -18.05
C LYS A 100 4.38 -22.91 -18.55
N THR A 101 4.71 -22.81 -19.85
CA THR A 101 5.84 -23.54 -20.42
C THR A 101 7.16 -23.13 -19.78
N VAL A 102 8.20 -23.94 -19.94
CA VAL A 102 9.57 -23.61 -19.47
C VAL A 102 10.03 -22.28 -20.06
N ASP A 103 9.75 -22.03 -21.34
CA ASP A 103 10.08 -20.77 -22.01
C ASP A 103 9.38 -19.57 -21.36
N GLY A 104 8.11 -19.71 -20.98
CA GLY A 104 7.37 -18.66 -20.28
C GLY A 104 7.88 -18.38 -18.86
N LEU A 105 8.44 -19.39 -18.17
CA LEU A 105 9.14 -19.19 -16.90
C LEU A 105 10.47 -18.46 -17.10
N VAL A 106 11.26 -18.89 -18.10
CA VAL A 106 12.55 -18.28 -18.43
C VAL A 106 12.34 -16.82 -18.82
N ASP A 107 11.35 -16.52 -19.65
CA ASP A 107 11.00 -15.14 -20.04
C ASP A 107 10.68 -14.28 -18.81
N GLY A 108 9.83 -14.75 -17.89
CA GLY A 108 9.52 -14.03 -16.65
C GLY A 108 10.76 -13.79 -15.77
N LEU A 109 11.67 -14.75 -15.68
CA LEU A 109 12.93 -14.61 -14.92
C LEU A 109 13.93 -13.67 -15.59
N LEU A 110 13.90 -13.56 -16.93
CA LEU A 110 14.76 -12.65 -17.72
C LEU A 110 14.26 -11.20 -17.69
N HIS A 111 13.00 -10.97 -17.32
CA HIS A 111 12.42 -9.64 -17.19
C HIS A 111 12.15 -9.22 -15.72
N PRO A 112 13.15 -9.28 -14.83
CA PRO A 112 12.96 -9.05 -13.39
C PRO A 112 12.59 -7.61 -13.05
N LEU A 113 12.68 -6.69 -14.01
CA LEU A 113 12.30 -5.27 -13.83
C LEU A 113 10.82 -4.99 -14.18
N VAL A 114 10.07 -6.03 -14.55
CA VAL A 114 8.60 -6.00 -14.64
C VAL A 114 8.06 -6.67 -13.40
N PRO A 115 7.65 -5.90 -12.37
CA PRO A 115 7.29 -6.48 -11.09
C PRO A 115 6.01 -7.31 -11.18
N SER A 116 6.07 -8.51 -10.62
CA SER A 116 4.90 -9.38 -10.50
C SER A 116 3.88 -8.77 -9.54
N TRP A 117 2.65 -8.68 -9.98
CA TRP A 117 1.43 -8.25 -9.28
C TRP A 117 1.64 -7.23 -8.13
N THR A 118 1.85 -7.68 -6.88
CA THR A 118 1.95 -6.80 -5.71
C THR A 118 3.34 -6.18 -5.51
N LEU A 119 4.40 -6.74 -6.14
CA LEU A 119 5.80 -6.35 -5.87
C LEU A 119 6.18 -4.95 -6.34
N TRP A 120 5.35 -4.29 -7.16
CA TRP A 120 5.55 -2.90 -7.56
C TRP A 120 5.76 -1.94 -6.37
N TYR A 121 5.08 -2.21 -5.24
CA TYR A 121 5.21 -1.38 -4.05
C TYR A 121 6.60 -1.48 -3.41
N LEU A 122 7.23 -2.67 -3.44
CA LEU A 122 8.60 -2.84 -2.95
C LEU A 122 9.60 -2.06 -3.82
N LEU A 123 9.42 -2.08 -5.15
CA LEU A 123 10.17 -1.20 -6.06
C LEU A 123 9.89 0.29 -5.78
N GLY A 124 8.64 0.63 -5.56
CA GLY A 124 8.24 1.99 -5.18
C GLY A 124 8.99 2.46 -3.94
N ILE A 125 9.05 1.66 -2.87
CA ILE A 125 9.81 2.00 -1.65
C ILE A 125 11.30 2.26 -1.97
N ILE A 126 11.92 1.47 -2.82
CA ILE A 126 13.33 1.65 -3.21
C ILE A 126 13.49 2.98 -3.94
N ILE A 127 12.70 3.22 -4.98
CA ILE A 127 12.77 4.41 -5.82
C ILE A 127 12.46 5.67 -4.99
N TRP A 128 11.37 5.66 -4.20
CA TRP A 128 10.97 6.81 -3.38
C TRP A 128 12.05 7.20 -2.37
N GLN A 129 12.69 6.23 -1.72
CA GLN A 129 13.79 6.53 -0.80
C GLN A 129 14.99 7.17 -1.51
N ILE A 130 15.30 6.76 -2.74
CA ILE A 130 16.43 7.30 -3.52
C ILE A 130 16.14 8.72 -4.00
N VAL A 131 14.93 8.99 -4.49
CA VAL A 131 14.61 10.28 -5.11
C VAL A 131 14.25 11.37 -4.09
N THR A 132 13.74 11.00 -2.91
CA THR A 132 13.26 11.95 -1.90
C THR A 132 14.30 12.99 -1.50
N PRO A 133 15.58 12.69 -1.23
CA PRO A 133 16.56 13.73 -0.89
C PRO A 133 16.69 14.82 -1.96
N GLY A 134 16.66 14.44 -3.25
CA GLY A 134 16.65 15.40 -4.36
C GLY A 134 15.40 16.26 -4.37
N PHE A 135 14.22 15.69 -4.15
CA PHE A 135 12.97 16.46 -4.08
C PHE A 135 12.94 17.44 -2.91
N LEU A 136 13.56 17.10 -1.78
CA LEU A 136 13.61 17.98 -0.59
C LEU A 136 14.47 19.23 -0.79
N THR A 137 15.31 19.29 -1.81
CA THR A 137 16.05 20.52 -2.18
C THR A 137 15.18 21.55 -2.92
N LEU A 138 14.00 21.12 -3.40
CA LEU A 138 13.09 21.98 -4.15
C LEU A 138 12.27 22.87 -3.21
N ARG A 139 11.90 24.07 -3.67
CA ARG A 139 11.08 25.01 -2.88
C ARG A 139 9.66 24.46 -2.58
N TYR A 140 9.07 23.74 -3.54
CA TYR A 140 7.71 23.19 -3.45
C TYR A 140 7.68 21.71 -3.81
N PRO A 141 8.32 20.82 -3.00
CA PRO A 141 8.56 19.45 -3.38
C PRO A 141 7.26 18.66 -3.65
N LEU A 142 6.22 18.87 -2.83
CA LEU A 142 4.94 18.16 -2.99
C LEU A 142 4.21 18.59 -4.28
N LEU A 143 4.15 19.89 -4.58
CA LEU A 143 3.51 20.38 -5.81
C LEU A 143 4.24 19.87 -7.06
N ILE A 144 5.56 19.86 -7.02
CA ILE A 144 6.39 19.36 -8.13
C ILE A 144 6.17 17.84 -8.29
N SER A 145 6.09 17.06 -7.20
CA SER A 145 5.80 15.63 -7.28
C SER A 145 4.41 15.35 -7.87
N ILE A 146 3.41 16.15 -7.52
CA ILE A 146 2.07 16.07 -8.14
C ILE A 146 2.15 16.41 -9.63
N ALA A 147 2.86 17.48 -10.00
CA ALA A 147 3.01 17.83 -11.42
C ALA A 147 3.68 16.70 -12.23
N PHE A 148 4.73 16.06 -11.70
CA PHE A 148 5.33 14.88 -12.34
C PHE A 148 4.33 13.71 -12.49
N ALA A 149 3.52 13.47 -11.46
CA ALA A 149 2.50 12.42 -11.49
C ALA A 149 1.39 12.68 -12.53
N LEU A 150 1.01 13.94 -12.73
CA LEU A 150 0.06 14.32 -13.77
C LEU A 150 0.67 14.21 -15.18
N LEU A 151 1.93 14.65 -15.34
CA LEU A 151 2.65 14.62 -16.60
C LEU A 151 2.92 13.20 -17.09
N ILE A 152 3.27 12.25 -16.22
CA ILE A 152 3.51 10.87 -16.63
C ILE A 152 2.24 10.22 -17.16
N ASN A 153 1.08 10.53 -16.58
CA ASN A 153 -0.21 9.99 -17.01
C ASN A 153 -0.79 10.74 -18.25
N ALA A 154 -0.29 11.94 -18.53
CA ALA A 154 -0.63 12.67 -19.75
C ALA A 154 0.12 12.19 -20.99
N ASN A 155 1.20 11.40 -20.82
CA ASN A 155 2.01 10.90 -21.90
C ASN A 155 1.25 9.76 -22.64
N PRO A 156 1.08 9.81 -23.97
CA PRO A 156 0.43 8.75 -24.73
C PRO A 156 1.25 7.45 -24.83
N GLY A 157 2.56 7.51 -24.56
CA GLY A 157 3.44 6.33 -24.52
C GLY A 157 3.42 5.69 -23.14
N SER A 158 2.81 4.52 -23.01
CA SER A 158 2.79 3.77 -21.76
C SER A 158 4.18 3.26 -21.38
N ILE A 159 4.71 3.70 -20.22
CA ILE A 159 5.91 3.13 -19.58
C ILE A 159 5.48 2.09 -18.51
N THR A 160 4.24 1.60 -18.62
CA THR A 160 3.52 0.90 -17.55
C THR A 160 4.24 -0.32 -16.99
N ASN A 161 4.92 -1.08 -17.83
CA ASN A 161 5.48 -2.36 -17.42
C ASN A 161 6.86 -2.25 -16.78
N PHE A 162 7.74 -1.36 -17.30
CA PHE A 162 9.09 -1.22 -16.77
C PHE A 162 9.10 -0.57 -15.39
N LEU A 163 9.55 -1.31 -14.36
CA LEU A 163 9.60 -0.90 -12.95
C LEU A 163 8.24 -0.41 -12.39
N SER A 164 7.15 -0.64 -13.08
CA SER A 164 5.84 0.00 -12.82
C SER A 164 5.96 1.51 -12.62
N LEU A 165 6.82 2.18 -13.39
CA LEU A 165 7.22 3.59 -13.17
C LEU A 165 6.02 4.53 -13.14
N GLN A 166 5.03 4.33 -14.01
CA GLN A 166 3.82 5.15 -14.03
C GLN A 166 3.11 5.12 -12.68
N LYS A 167 2.90 3.93 -12.13
CA LYS A 167 2.30 3.72 -10.82
C LYS A 167 3.18 4.28 -9.69
N VAL A 168 4.48 4.00 -9.74
CA VAL A 168 5.47 4.47 -8.75
C VAL A 168 5.52 5.99 -8.70
N ILE A 169 5.55 6.67 -9.85
CA ILE A 169 5.57 8.14 -9.92
C ILE A 169 4.22 8.71 -9.46
N SER A 170 3.11 8.12 -9.88
CA SER A 170 1.76 8.59 -9.50
C SER A 170 1.47 8.45 -8.01
N PHE A 171 2.03 7.46 -7.33
CA PHE A 171 1.87 7.30 -5.88
C PHE A 171 2.89 8.08 -5.04
N TYR A 172 3.97 8.60 -5.65
CA TYR A 172 5.04 9.30 -4.94
C TYR A 172 4.57 10.51 -4.10
N PRO A 173 3.58 11.33 -4.55
CA PRO A 173 3.07 12.42 -3.74
C PRO A 173 2.59 11.99 -2.34
N PHE A 174 2.00 10.80 -2.20
CA PHE A 174 1.58 10.29 -0.89
C PHE A 174 2.77 9.92 0.01
N PHE A 175 3.83 9.34 -0.55
CA PHE A 175 5.06 9.08 0.20
C PHE A 175 5.69 10.38 0.70
N LEU A 176 5.85 11.35 -0.19
CA LEU A 176 6.44 12.65 0.13
C LEU A 176 5.60 13.43 1.14
N MET A 177 4.26 13.38 1.02
CA MET A 177 3.34 13.97 2.00
C MET A 177 3.54 13.35 3.38
N GLY A 178 3.65 12.01 3.47
CA GLY A 178 3.94 11.32 4.73
C GLY A 178 5.23 11.79 5.37
N TYR A 179 6.30 11.90 4.59
CA TYR A 179 7.58 12.42 5.05
C TYR A 179 7.46 13.87 5.56
N LEU A 180 6.83 14.76 4.79
CA LEU A 180 6.67 16.17 5.16
C LEU A 180 5.80 16.38 6.41
N VAL A 181 4.76 15.57 6.59
CA VAL A 181 3.94 15.57 7.82
C VAL A 181 4.77 15.18 9.04
N LYS A 182 5.67 14.20 8.90
CA LYS A 182 6.60 13.81 9.96
C LYS A 182 7.60 14.90 10.26
N GLU A 183 8.27 15.47 9.25
CA GLU A 183 9.27 16.53 9.42
C GLU A 183 8.69 17.77 10.12
N ARG A 184 7.43 18.10 9.83
CA ARG A 184 6.71 19.19 10.51
C ARG A 184 6.19 18.81 11.90
N GLY A 185 6.36 17.57 12.33
CA GLY A 185 5.93 17.10 13.64
C GLY A 185 4.42 17.04 13.86
N TRP A 186 3.58 17.19 12.81
CA TRP A 186 2.13 17.34 12.96
C TRP A 186 1.46 16.19 13.72
N LEU A 187 1.84 14.94 13.43
CA LEU A 187 1.27 13.78 14.14
C LEU A 187 2.01 13.46 15.46
N ALA A 188 3.14 14.12 15.72
CA ALA A 188 3.86 14.01 16.98
C ALA A 188 3.45 15.10 17.99
N ASP A 189 2.84 16.21 17.52
CA ASP A 189 2.33 17.26 18.40
C ASP A 189 1.12 16.74 19.19
N GLY A 190 1.26 16.68 20.51
CA GLY A 190 0.20 16.19 21.41
C GLY A 190 -1.13 16.92 21.24
N ARG A 191 -1.10 18.25 21.05
CA ARG A 191 -2.33 19.06 20.88
C ARG A 191 -3.08 18.72 19.60
N ILE A 192 -2.37 18.56 18.49
CA ILE A 192 -2.95 18.16 17.20
C ILE A 192 -3.53 16.75 17.33
N ARG A 193 -2.74 15.83 17.88
CA ARG A 193 -3.12 14.45 18.10
C ARG A 193 -4.35 14.31 18.99
N ASP A 194 -4.38 14.99 20.13
CA ASP A 194 -5.50 14.97 21.07
C ASP A 194 -6.78 15.55 20.44
N ARG A 195 -6.65 16.63 19.64
CA ARG A 195 -7.79 17.19 18.92
C ARG A 195 -8.32 16.22 17.85
N MET A 196 -7.43 15.62 17.06
CA MET A 196 -7.80 14.64 16.04
C MET A 196 -8.53 13.44 16.63
N THR A 197 -8.08 12.92 17.76
CA THR A 197 -8.62 11.71 18.38
C THR A 197 -9.60 11.96 19.53
N SER A 198 -9.98 13.23 19.73
CA SER A 198 -11.10 13.60 20.63
C SER A 198 -12.41 12.96 20.16
N PRO A 199 -13.46 12.86 21.01
CA PRO A 199 -14.77 12.36 20.59
C PRO A 199 -15.32 13.11 19.37
N ILE A 200 -15.18 14.45 19.34
CA ILE A 200 -15.59 15.28 18.20
C ILE A 200 -14.74 14.95 16.97
N GLY A 201 -13.42 14.86 17.10
CA GLY A 201 -12.52 14.48 16.02
C GLY A 201 -12.88 13.12 15.41
N ARG A 202 -13.11 12.12 16.25
CA ARG A 202 -13.53 10.78 15.79
C ARG A 202 -14.88 10.79 15.09
N LEU A 203 -15.86 11.53 15.61
CA LEU A 203 -17.17 11.69 14.97
C LEU A 203 -17.02 12.39 13.60
N THR A 204 -16.22 13.45 13.52
CA THR A 204 -15.90 14.13 12.26
C THR A 204 -15.23 13.16 11.28
N GLY A 205 -14.22 12.40 11.71
CA GLY A 205 -13.55 11.39 10.89
C GLY A 205 -14.54 10.34 10.38
N LEU A 206 -15.45 9.85 11.23
CA LEU A 206 -16.48 8.90 10.84
C LEU A 206 -17.45 9.51 9.80
N LEU A 207 -18.01 10.68 10.08
CA LEU A 207 -18.95 11.32 9.16
C LEU A 207 -18.32 11.60 7.80
N VAL A 208 -17.10 12.12 7.76
CA VAL A 208 -16.37 12.38 6.51
C VAL A 208 -16.08 11.07 5.77
N SER A 209 -15.60 10.03 6.46
CA SER A 209 -15.32 8.74 5.84
C SER A 209 -16.58 8.09 5.26
N VAL A 210 -17.69 8.14 6.00
CA VAL A 210 -19.00 7.62 5.55
C VAL A 210 -19.51 8.42 4.36
N SER A 211 -19.42 9.76 4.39
CA SER A 211 -19.82 10.61 3.25
C SER A 211 -19.04 10.31 2.00
N ILE A 212 -17.71 10.12 2.11
CA ILE A 212 -16.85 9.72 0.97
C ILE A 212 -17.23 8.33 0.49
N ALA A 213 -17.48 7.37 1.39
CA ALA A 213 -17.89 6.02 1.02
C ALA A 213 -19.23 6.01 0.27
N ILE A 214 -20.21 6.79 0.71
CA ILE A 214 -21.49 6.96 0.03
C ILE A 214 -21.30 7.61 -1.35
N ALA A 215 -20.52 8.68 -1.43
CA ALA A 215 -20.21 9.33 -2.71
C ALA A 215 -19.53 8.38 -3.68
N MET A 216 -18.58 7.57 -3.19
CA MET A 216 -17.90 6.55 -3.99
C MET A 216 -18.85 5.45 -4.45
N ALA A 217 -19.76 5.00 -3.58
CA ALA A 217 -20.78 4.02 -3.95
C ALA A 217 -21.73 4.55 -5.04
N ILE A 218 -22.17 5.80 -4.93
CA ILE A 218 -22.98 6.46 -5.97
C ILE A 218 -22.20 6.57 -7.27
N TRP A 219 -20.94 6.99 -7.20
CA TRP A 219 -20.09 7.14 -8.38
C TRP A 219 -19.82 5.80 -9.07
N THR A 220 -19.55 4.74 -8.29
CA THR A 220 -19.37 3.36 -8.81
C THR A 220 -20.63 2.92 -9.59
N LYS A 221 -21.83 3.10 -9.02
CA LYS A 221 -23.10 2.77 -9.71
C LYS A 221 -23.34 3.60 -10.97
N ASN A 222 -22.76 4.78 -11.09
CA ASN A 222 -22.84 5.63 -12.27
C ASN A 222 -21.66 5.42 -13.25
N GLY A 223 -20.98 4.27 -13.18
CA GLY A 223 -19.98 3.88 -14.17
C GLY A 223 -18.57 4.38 -13.88
N PHE A 224 -18.22 4.65 -12.61
CA PHE A 224 -16.83 4.94 -12.28
C PHE A 224 -15.94 3.74 -12.55
N ASP A 225 -14.95 3.94 -13.41
CA ASP A 225 -13.96 2.92 -13.70
C ASP A 225 -12.95 2.80 -12.53
N THR A 226 -12.95 1.62 -11.89
CA THR A 226 -12.03 1.26 -10.80
C THR A 226 -10.55 1.46 -11.14
N VAL A 227 -10.20 1.36 -12.42
CA VAL A 227 -8.81 1.44 -12.89
C VAL A 227 -8.17 2.80 -12.58
N TRP A 228 -8.97 3.88 -12.47
CA TRP A 228 -8.49 5.19 -11.99
C TRP A 228 -7.79 5.15 -10.64
N LEU A 229 -8.22 4.24 -9.76
CA LEU A 229 -7.63 4.09 -8.42
C LEU A 229 -6.27 3.37 -8.44
N PHE A 230 -5.90 2.76 -9.55
CA PHE A 230 -4.62 2.07 -9.68
C PHE A 230 -3.47 3.00 -10.07
N TYR A 231 -3.78 4.18 -10.62
CA TYR A 231 -2.80 5.16 -11.09
C TYR A 231 -1.71 4.56 -12.00
N ARG A 232 -2.08 3.57 -12.82
CA ARG A 232 -1.14 2.84 -13.68
C ARG A 232 -1.31 3.15 -15.16
N ASP A 233 -2.48 3.64 -15.54
CA ASP A 233 -2.88 3.82 -16.94
C ASP A 233 -2.85 5.31 -17.29
N THR A 234 -2.57 5.62 -18.56
CA THR A 234 -2.55 7.01 -19.08
C THR A 234 -3.96 7.54 -19.29
N TYR A 235 -4.10 8.87 -19.38
CA TYR A 235 -5.42 9.45 -19.68
C TYR A 235 -5.95 9.04 -21.04
N GLY A 236 -5.06 8.73 -22.02
CA GLY A 236 -5.45 8.21 -23.32
C GLY A 236 -6.08 6.82 -23.26
N GLU A 237 -5.66 5.97 -22.31
CA GLU A 237 -6.26 4.64 -22.10
C GLU A 237 -7.68 4.72 -21.52
N PHE A 238 -8.06 5.85 -20.91
CA PHE A 238 -9.44 6.14 -20.48
C PHE A 238 -10.25 6.91 -21.53
N ASP A 239 -9.69 7.17 -22.70
CA ASP A 239 -10.33 7.98 -23.75
C ASP A 239 -10.82 9.35 -23.25
N VAL A 240 -10.02 10.01 -22.41
CA VAL A 240 -10.33 11.34 -21.88
C VAL A 240 -9.26 12.37 -22.25
N PRO A 241 -9.66 13.64 -22.51
CA PRO A 241 -8.70 14.73 -22.70
C PRO A 241 -7.77 14.89 -21.49
N VAL A 242 -6.52 15.23 -21.75
CA VAL A 242 -5.46 15.38 -20.72
C VAL A 242 -5.91 16.25 -19.55
N LEU A 243 -6.55 17.40 -19.82
CA LEU A 243 -7.03 18.29 -18.77
C LEU A 243 -8.08 17.61 -17.87
N LYS A 244 -9.04 16.90 -18.48
CA LYS A 244 -10.09 16.18 -17.75
C LYS A 244 -9.47 15.06 -16.90
N GLY A 245 -8.55 14.28 -17.47
CA GLY A 245 -7.83 13.23 -16.75
C GLY A 245 -7.03 13.78 -15.56
N ALA A 246 -6.30 14.89 -15.76
CA ALA A 246 -5.55 15.55 -14.69
C ALA A 246 -6.45 16.06 -13.55
N LEU A 247 -7.62 16.64 -13.88
CA LEU A 247 -8.60 17.08 -12.87
C LEU A 247 -9.19 15.91 -12.08
N ILE A 248 -9.51 14.78 -12.73
CA ILE A 248 -9.98 13.55 -12.06
C ILE A 248 -8.89 13.04 -11.12
N GLN A 249 -7.64 12.96 -11.56
CA GLN A 249 -6.54 12.49 -10.73
C GLN A 249 -6.29 13.41 -9.53
N LEU A 250 -6.31 14.73 -9.71
CA LEU A 250 -6.19 15.69 -8.61
C LEU A 250 -7.34 15.56 -7.62
N PHE A 251 -8.56 15.37 -8.11
CA PHE A 251 -9.72 15.13 -7.26
C PHE A 251 -9.54 13.85 -6.42
N LEU A 252 -9.11 12.74 -7.05
CA LEU A 252 -8.85 11.49 -6.36
C LEU A 252 -7.71 11.64 -5.33
N TYR A 253 -6.66 12.40 -5.61
CA TYR A 253 -5.60 12.71 -4.63
C TYR A 253 -6.16 13.47 -3.43
N ALA A 254 -7.00 14.47 -3.66
CA ALA A 254 -7.63 15.24 -2.59
C ALA A 254 -8.53 14.36 -1.72
N VAL A 255 -9.40 13.56 -2.33
CA VAL A 255 -10.33 12.67 -1.63
C VAL A 255 -9.57 11.58 -0.86
N SER A 256 -8.55 10.96 -1.48
CA SER A 256 -7.69 9.98 -0.78
C SER A 256 -6.96 10.61 0.41
N THR A 257 -6.46 11.84 0.26
CA THR A 257 -5.80 12.56 1.35
C THR A 257 -6.77 12.83 2.51
N VAL A 258 -7.98 13.30 2.22
CA VAL A 258 -9.02 13.50 3.24
C VAL A 258 -9.36 12.16 3.91
N MET A 259 -9.50 11.09 3.14
CA MET A 259 -9.81 9.75 3.65
C MET A 259 -8.70 9.20 4.57
N ILE A 260 -7.41 9.42 4.23
CA ILE A 260 -6.26 9.04 5.07
C ILE A 260 -6.39 9.63 6.47
N PHE A 261 -6.60 10.95 6.56
CA PHE A 261 -6.68 11.63 7.85
C PHE A 261 -8.00 11.35 8.59
N SER A 262 -9.13 11.26 7.89
CA SER A 262 -10.41 10.93 8.48
C SER A 262 -10.42 9.57 9.15
N VAL A 263 -9.87 8.55 8.49
CA VAL A 263 -9.74 7.21 9.08
C VAL A 263 -8.72 7.21 10.21
N LEU A 264 -7.59 7.93 10.07
CA LEU A 264 -6.60 8.06 11.14
C LEU A 264 -7.19 8.68 12.42
N MET A 265 -8.11 9.65 12.30
CA MET A 265 -8.82 10.25 13.45
C MET A 265 -9.64 9.24 14.25
N MET A 266 -10.14 8.17 13.61
CA MET A 266 -10.93 7.13 14.26
C MET A 266 -10.09 6.08 14.98
N ILE A 267 -8.80 5.97 14.66
CA ILE A 267 -7.91 4.94 15.21
C ILE A 267 -7.68 5.16 16.71
N PRO A 268 -7.86 4.14 17.56
CA PRO A 268 -7.59 4.25 19.00
C PRO A 268 -6.08 4.24 19.29
N HIS A 269 -5.69 4.96 20.35
CA HIS A 269 -4.31 5.06 20.80
C HIS A 269 -3.86 3.92 21.75
N ARG A 270 -4.83 3.12 22.22
CA ARG A 270 -4.55 2.06 23.18
C ARG A 270 -3.91 0.85 22.52
N SER A 271 -3.11 0.11 23.25
CA SER A 271 -2.73 -1.25 22.89
C SER A 271 -3.94 -2.19 22.96
N PHE A 272 -4.04 -3.08 21.99
CA PHE A 272 -5.00 -4.19 21.98
C PHE A 272 -4.34 -5.52 22.40
N GLY A 273 -3.10 -5.46 22.91
CA GLY A 273 -2.32 -6.60 23.34
C GLY A 273 -1.23 -7.00 22.34
N GLY A 274 -0.24 -7.73 22.87
CA GLY A 274 1.01 -8.01 22.14
C GLY A 274 0.82 -8.75 20.81
N ARG A 275 -0.26 -9.51 20.65
CA ARG A 275 -0.57 -10.21 19.39
C ARG A 275 -1.03 -9.23 18.32
N PHE A 276 -1.88 -8.27 18.67
CA PHE A 276 -2.34 -7.24 17.75
C PHE A 276 -1.19 -6.28 17.36
N ASP A 277 -0.40 -5.84 18.33
CA ASP A 277 0.78 -5.02 18.07
C ASP A 277 1.78 -5.74 17.16
N GLN A 278 1.90 -7.08 17.27
CA GLN A 278 2.75 -7.88 16.41
C GLN A 278 2.30 -7.82 14.94
N ILE A 279 1.00 -7.79 14.64
CA ILE A 279 0.50 -7.58 13.26
C ILE A 279 1.05 -6.27 12.70
N GLY A 280 0.93 -5.16 13.45
CA GLY A 280 1.43 -3.84 13.04
C GLY A 280 2.95 -3.79 12.82
N ILE A 281 3.72 -4.66 13.49
CA ILE A 281 5.18 -4.80 13.30
C ILE A 281 5.49 -5.68 12.07
N GLN A 282 4.70 -6.72 11.81
CA GLN A 282 4.95 -7.74 10.78
C GLN A 282 4.27 -7.45 9.44
N THR A 283 3.89 -6.20 9.17
CA THR A 283 3.20 -5.82 7.91
C THR A 283 3.97 -6.22 6.66
N LEU A 284 5.31 -6.20 6.68
CA LEU A 284 6.14 -6.64 5.55
C LEU A 284 5.99 -8.14 5.29
N ALA A 285 5.97 -8.97 6.35
CA ALA A 285 5.78 -10.41 6.21
C ALA A 285 4.39 -10.73 5.62
N ILE A 286 3.34 -10.08 6.14
CA ILE A 286 1.99 -10.25 5.61
C ILE A 286 1.95 -9.81 4.15
N TYR A 287 2.53 -8.64 3.82
CA TYR A 287 2.58 -8.11 2.47
C TYR A 287 3.25 -9.06 1.47
N LEU A 288 4.36 -9.70 1.83
CA LEU A 288 5.08 -10.59 0.93
C LEU A 288 4.41 -11.97 0.80
N LEU A 289 3.75 -12.46 1.85
CA LEU A 289 3.20 -13.80 1.88
C LEU A 289 1.73 -13.89 1.42
N HIS A 290 0.94 -12.81 1.58
CA HIS A 290 -0.51 -12.87 1.33
C HIS A 290 -0.86 -13.19 -0.13
N SER A 291 -0.05 -12.71 -1.08
CA SER A 291 -0.32 -12.85 -2.51
C SER A 291 -0.43 -14.32 -2.97
N PHE A 292 0.37 -15.21 -2.38
CA PHE A 292 0.31 -16.65 -2.68
C PHE A 292 -0.99 -17.28 -2.20
N ILE A 293 -1.37 -16.96 -0.95
CA ILE A 293 -2.58 -17.53 -0.32
C ILE A 293 -3.83 -16.95 -0.96
N VAL A 294 -3.85 -15.65 -1.23
CA VAL A 294 -4.98 -14.99 -1.90
C VAL A 294 -5.24 -15.62 -3.26
N ARG A 295 -4.20 -15.91 -4.03
CA ARG A 295 -4.36 -16.50 -5.35
C ARG A 295 -4.95 -17.92 -5.28
N LEU A 296 -4.43 -18.76 -4.38
CA LEU A 296 -5.01 -20.09 -4.15
C LEU A 296 -6.48 -20.02 -3.76
N PHE A 297 -6.85 -19.06 -2.91
CA PHE A 297 -8.25 -18.87 -2.52
C PHE A 297 -9.13 -18.47 -3.70
N ARG A 298 -8.68 -17.49 -4.52
CA ARG A 298 -9.44 -16.99 -5.67
C ARG A 298 -9.84 -18.10 -6.65
N ASP A 299 -8.90 -19.01 -6.88
CA ASP A 299 -9.08 -20.12 -7.81
C ASP A 299 -9.94 -21.26 -7.21
N SER A 300 -10.21 -21.20 -5.90
CA SER A 300 -10.94 -22.24 -5.15
C SER A 300 -12.33 -21.81 -4.66
N VAL A 301 -12.77 -20.56 -4.95
CA VAL A 301 -14.07 -20.04 -4.48
C VAL A 301 -15.20 -20.75 -5.23
N PRO A 302 -16.13 -21.44 -4.52
CA PRO A 302 -17.28 -22.07 -5.17
C PRO A 302 -18.19 -21.03 -5.84
N PRO A 303 -18.83 -21.35 -6.98
CA PRO A 303 -19.72 -20.44 -7.70
C PRO A 303 -20.82 -19.83 -6.81
N TRP A 304 -21.44 -20.61 -5.94
CA TRP A 304 -22.51 -20.13 -5.05
C TRP A 304 -22.04 -19.08 -4.02
N ILE A 305 -20.73 -19.03 -3.70
CA ILE A 305 -20.14 -17.92 -2.91
C ILE A 305 -19.82 -16.74 -3.83
N ALA A 306 -19.20 -17.00 -4.98
CA ALA A 306 -18.75 -15.96 -5.92
C ALA A 306 -19.93 -15.12 -6.47
N GLU A 307 -21.09 -15.76 -6.69
CA GLU A 307 -22.32 -15.14 -7.20
C GLU A 307 -23.14 -14.41 -6.12
N SER A 308 -22.82 -14.60 -4.84
CA SER A 308 -23.49 -13.92 -3.72
C SER A 308 -22.60 -12.83 -3.12
N PRO A 309 -22.85 -11.54 -3.38
CA PRO A 309 -22.04 -10.45 -2.85
C PRO A 309 -21.89 -10.48 -1.32
N VAL A 310 -22.96 -10.85 -0.61
CA VAL A 310 -22.95 -10.92 0.86
C VAL A 310 -22.06 -12.04 1.37
N LEU A 311 -22.17 -13.23 0.78
CA LEU A 311 -21.34 -14.38 1.17
C LEU A 311 -19.88 -14.16 0.79
N LEU A 312 -19.62 -13.60 -0.39
CA LEU A 312 -18.29 -13.31 -0.86
C LEU A 312 -17.58 -12.26 0.02
N ILE A 313 -18.23 -11.13 0.29
CA ILE A 313 -17.70 -10.09 1.16
C ILE A 313 -17.49 -10.64 2.57
N GLY A 314 -18.48 -11.33 3.14
CA GLY A 314 -18.41 -11.89 4.49
C GLY A 314 -17.32 -12.95 4.65
N SER A 315 -17.24 -13.92 3.74
CA SER A 315 -16.20 -14.97 3.77
C SER A 315 -14.81 -14.39 3.54
N SER A 316 -14.65 -13.49 2.57
CA SER A 316 -13.38 -12.82 2.31
C SER A 316 -12.93 -11.94 3.49
N PHE A 317 -13.85 -11.29 4.19
CA PHE A 317 -13.55 -10.51 5.40
C PHE A 317 -13.00 -11.42 6.52
N LEU A 318 -13.68 -12.55 6.80
CA LEU A 318 -13.24 -13.50 7.83
C LEU A 318 -11.90 -14.15 7.46
N LEU A 319 -11.71 -14.49 6.19
CA LEU A 319 -10.45 -15.05 5.70
C LEU A 319 -9.32 -14.00 5.77
N ALA A 320 -9.57 -12.74 5.47
CA ALA A 320 -8.57 -11.69 5.62
C ALA A 320 -8.12 -11.56 7.09
N LEU A 321 -9.06 -11.58 8.05
CA LEU A 321 -8.73 -11.59 9.48
C LEU A 321 -7.86 -12.81 9.85
N PHE A 322 -8.24 -14.00 9.38
CA PHE A 322 -7.49 -15.24 9.62
C PHE A 322 -6.08 -15.17 9.01
N PHE A 323 -5.95 -14.75 7.75
CA PHE A 323 -4.65 -14.66 7.08
C PHE A 323 -3.74 -13.61 7.72
N VAL A 324 -4.24 -12.43 8.04
CA VAL A 324 -3.47 -11.41 8.76
C VAL A 324 -2.99 -11.93 10.10
N TRP A 325 -3.85 -12.66 10.82
CA TRP A 325 -3.52 -13.25 12.11
C TRP A 325 -2.46 -14.35 12.01
N ILE A 326 -2.59 -15.28 11.04
CA ILE A 326 -1.65 -16.40 10.89
C ILE A 326 -0.30 -15.95 10.30
N LEU A 327 -0.32 -15.10 9.26
CA LEU A 327 0.91 -14.64 8.60
C LEU A 327 1.77 -13.74 9.47
N SER A 328 1.18 -13.06 10.47
CA SER A 328 1.93 -12.31 11.48
C SER A 328 2.46 -13.17 12.62
N SER A 329 2.16 -14.48 12.63
CA SER A 329 2.51 -15.36 13.74
C SER A 329 4.01 -15.59 13.86
N ARG A 330 4.50 -15.72 15.11
CA ARG A 330 5.92 -15.99 15.36
C ARG A 330 6.46 -17.22 14.63
N PRO A 331 5.73 -18.37 14.56
CA PRO A 331 6.19 -19.52 13.81
C PRO A 331 6.38 -19.21 12.32
N VAL A 332 5.37 -18.58 11.68
CA VAL A 332 5.41 -18.24 10.25
C VAL A 332 6.55 -17.23 9.98
N VAL A 333 6.62 -16.15 10.74
CA VAL A 333 7.68 -15.14 10.56
C VAL A 333 9.07 -15.74 10.80
N ARG A 334 9.21 -16.68 11.75
CA ARG A 334 10.49 -17.36 12.01
C ARG A 334 10.86 -18.28 10.84
N LEU A 335 9.91 -19.03 10.30
CA LEU A 335 10.11 -19.91 9.14
C LEU A 335 10.58 -19.14 7.92
N PHE A 336 9.92 -18.02 7.62
CA PHE A 336 10.24 -17.20 6.45
C PHE A 336 11.30 -16.12 6.72
N ARG A 337 11.86 -16.04 7.93
CA ARG A 337 12.86 -15.03 8.30
C ARG A 337 14.01 -14.89 7.30
N PRO A 338 14.60 -15.98 6.74
CA PRO A 338 15.66 -15.85 5.76
C PRO A 338 15.25 -15.13 4.48
N LEU A 339 13.96 -15.25 4.10
CA LEU A 339 13.36 -14.61 2.93
C LEU A 339 12.74 -13.23 3.23
N LEU A 340 12.56 -12.87 4.49
CA LEU A 340 11.99 -11.58 4.91
C LEU A 340 13.05 -10.53 5.26
N SER A 341 14.30 -10.96 5.46
CA SER A 341 15.41 -10.06 5.80
C SER A 341 16.67 -10.51 5.08
N SER A 342 17.09 -9.75 4.08
CA SER A 342 18.37 -9.99 3.40
C SER A 342 19.50 -9.36 4.21
N ASN A 343 20.45 -10.19 4.67
CA ASN A 343 21.68 -9.69 5.28
C ASN A 343 22.70 -9.36 4.17
N VAL A 344 22.79 -8.08 3.86
CA VAL A 344 23.71 -7.56 2.80
C VAL A 344 25.04 -7.06 3.37
N ASN A 345 25.34 -7.30 4.64
CA ASN A 345 26.58 -6.79 5.28
C ASN A 345 27.85 -7.27 4.57
N TRP A 346 27.80 -8.43 3.95
CA TRP A 346 28.93 -9.01 3.18
C TRP A 346 29.26 -8.20 1.91
N LEU A 347 28.32 -7.40 1.38
CA LEU A 347 28.54 -6.53 0.21
C LEU A 347 29.29 -5.23 0.56
N PHE A 348 29.36 -4.87 1.82
CA PHE A 348 29.91 -3.60 2.26
C PHE A 348 31.27 -3.79 2.91
N LYS A 349 32.22 -2.87 2.60
CA LYS A 349 33.50 -2.83 3.28
C LYS A 349 33.26 -2.67 4.80
N LYS A 350 34.00 -3.41 5.61
CA LYS A 350 34.03 -3.17 7.05
C LYS A 350 34.59 -1.76 7.24
N THR A 351 33.79 -0.85 7.80
CA THR A 351 34.31 0.44 8.29
C THR A 351 35.25 0.11 9.44
N SER A 352 36.54 0.33 9.21
CA SER A 352 37.57 0.26 10.25
C SER A 352 37.33 1.31 11.33
#